data_68ff6e5c7701aca36bfd04bdfa7740df
#
_entry.id   68ff6e5c7701aca36bfd04bdfa7740df
#
_cell.length_a   1.000
_cell.length_b   1.000
_cell.length_c   1.000
_cell.angle_alpha   90.00
_cell.angle_beta   90.00
_cell.angle_gamma   90.00
#
_symmetry.space_group_name_H-M   'P 1'
#
loop_
_entity.id
_entity.type
_entity.pdbx_description
1 polymer ?
#
loop_
_entity_poly.entity_id
_entity_poly.type
_entity_poly.pdbx_seq_one_letter_code
_entity_poly.pdbx_strand_id
1 'polypeptide(L)'
;MAVFIAMLKPGDTVMGMNLDHGGHLTHGSPVNFSGMYFNIVPYGVNNEGYIDYDELEKKAMEAKPKLIVAGASAYCRTIDFKRFREIADRCGAYLMVDMAHIAGLVAAGLHPSPIPYADVVTTTTHKTLRGPRGGMILANEEANKKFNFNKAIFREARAAP
;
A
#
# COMPACT_ATOMS: atom_id res chain seq x y z
N MET A 1 -9.71 0.88 -1.50
CA MET A 1 -10.85 0.23 -0.82
C MET A 1 -10.96 -1.25 -1.19
N ALA A 2 -11.22 -1.63 -2.43
CA ALA A 2 -11.42 -3.04 -2.83
C ALA A 2 -10.32 -4.00 -2.33
N VAL A 3 -9.04 -3.60 -2.36
CA VAL A 3 -7.94 -4.40 -1.83
C VAL A 3 -8.08 -4.65 -0.33
N PHE A 4 -8.39 -3.61 0.44
CA PHE A 4 -8.59 -3.73 1.89
C PHE A 4 -9.74 -4.68 2.22
N ILE A 5 -10.89 -4.53 1.54
CA ILE A 5 -12.06 -5.39 1.74
C ILE A 5 -11.77 -6.85 1.35
N ALA A 6 -10.99 -7.07 0.29
CA ALA A 6 -10.63 -8.42 -0.15
C ALA A 6 -9.64 -9.13 0.78
N MET A 7 -8.70 -8.40 1.37
CA MET A 7 -7.57 -8.96 2.11
C MET A 7 -7.74 -8.93 3.63
N LEU A 8 -8.58 -8.04 4.15
CA LEU A 8 -8.65 -7.70 5.56
C LEU A 8 -10.06 -7.87 6.12
N LYS A 9 -10.13 -7.99 7.44
CA LYS A 9 -11.35 -7.89 8.24
C LYS A 9 -11.29 -6.65 9.12
N PRO A 10 -12.43 -6.04 9.49
CA PRO A 10 -12.45 -4.95 10.46
C PRO A 10 -11.67 -5.31 11.72
N GLY A 11 -10.81 -4.40 12.18
CA GLY A 11 -9.93 -4.62 13.33
C GLY A 11 -8.57 -5.25 13.01
N ASP A 12 -8.34 -5.73 11.77
CA ASP A 12 -7.00 -6.20 11.38
C ASP A 12 -5.98 -5.05 11.46
N THR A 13 -4.74 -5.37 11.82
CA THR A 13 -3.66 -4.38 11.91
C THR A 13 -3.05 -4.12 10.53
N VAL A 14 -2.92 -2.86 10.19
CA VAL A 14 -2.34 -2.36 8.93
C VAL A 14 -1.24 -1.35 9.24
N MET A 15 -0.11 -1.47 8.56
CA MET A 15 0.93 -0.44 8.59
C MET A 15 0.86 0.40 7.32
N GLY A 16 0.94 1.73 7.47
CA GLY A 16 0.99 2.68 6.37
C GLY A 16 1.88 3.87 6.73
N MET A 17 2.30 4.63 5.72
CA MET A 17 3.10 5.82 5.96
C MET A 17 2.26 6.89 6.67
N ASN A 18 2.83 7.50 7.73
CA ASN A 18 2.20 8.61 8.43
C ASN A 18 1.86 9.74 7.45
N LEU A 19 0.65 10.30 7.60
CA LEU A 19 0.17 11.38 6.75
C LEU A 19 1.10 12.60 6.80
N ASP A 20 1.59 12.96 7.99
CA ASP A 20 2.49 14.10 8.21
C ASP A 20 3.88 13.89 7.58
N HIS A 21 4.22 12.65 7.26
CA HIS A 21 5.48 12.27 6.60
C HIS A 21 5.32 12.01 5.09
N GLY A 22 4.17 12.38 4.52
CA GLY A 22 3.90 12.25 3.10
C GLY A 22 3.00 11.07 2.72
N GLY A 23 2.40 10.38 3.68
CA GLY A 23 1.44 9.30 3.45
C GLY A 23 0.17 9.75 2.72
N HIS A 24 -0.68 8.82 2.35
CA HIS A 24 -1.97 9.09 1.72
C HIS A 24 -3.10 8.88 2.73
N LEU A 25 -4.19 9.64 2.58
CA LEU A 25 -5.38 9.51 3.44
C LEU A 25 -5.89 8.06 3.53
N THR A 26 -5.88 7.32 2.43
CA THR A 26 -6.35 5.93 2.38
C THR A 26 -5.39 4.92 2.99
N HIS A 27 -4.25 5.35 3.50
CA HIS A 27 -3.27 4.49 4.17
C HIS A 27 -3.39 4.50 5.71
N GLY A 28 -4.55 4.90 6.23
CA GLY A 28 -4.84 4.80 7.66
C GLY A 28 -5.19 6.12 8.35
N SER A 29 -5.49 7.18 7.61
CA SER A 29 -5.95 8.42 8.23
C SER A 29 -7.25 8.20 9.02
N PRO A 30 -7.38 8.75 10.24
CA PRO A 30 -8.57 8.58 11.09
C PRO A 30 -9.88 9.08 10.44
N VAL A 31 -9.78 10.01 9.48
CA VAL A 31 -10.94 10.54 8.76
C VAL A 31 -11.31 9.71 7.51
N ASN A 32 -10.56 8.65 7.24
CA ASN A 32 -10.78 7.75 6.11
C ASN A 32 -11.28 6.41 6.60
N PHE A 33 -12.02 5.67 5.75
CA PHE A 33 -12.49 4.32 6.07
C PHE A 33 -11.37 3.41 6.59
N SER A 34 -10.14 3.55 6.07
CA SER A 34 -9.01 2.74 6.48
C SER A 34 -8.64 2.95 7.95
N GLY A 35 -8.66 4.18 8.44
CA GLY A 35 -8.43 4.47 9.85
C GLY A 35 -9.64 4.19 10.75
N MET A 36 -10.87 4.14 10.18
CA MET A 36 -12.08 3.83 10.93
C MET A 36 -12.29 2.34 11.17
N TYR A 37 -11.88 1.50 10.20
CA TYR A 37 -12.16 0.06 10.24
C TYR A 37 -10.97 -0.80 10.67
N PHE A 38 -9.74 -0.28 10.59
CA PHE A 38 -8.52 -1.06 10.82
C PHE A 38 -7.68 -0.44 11.96
N ASN A 39 -6.91 -1.29 12.61
CA ASN A 39 -5.94 -0.85 13.61
C ASN A 39 -4.67 -0.36 12.88
N ILE A 40 -4.41 0.93 12.90
CA ILE A 40 -3.33 1.54 12.13
C ILE A 40 -2.07 1.73 12.97
N VAL A 41 -0.96 1.20 12.47
CA VAL A 41 0.38 1.41 13.02
C VAL A 41 1.20 2.19 11.98
N PRO A 42 1.41 3.50 12.18
CA PRO A 42 2.12 4.31 11.20
C PRO A 42 3.64 4.11 11.26
N TYR A 43 4.28 4.07 10.09
CA TYR A 43 5.71 4.26 9.96
C TYR A 43 6.02 5.65 9.39
N GLY A 44 7.27 6.10 9.52
CA GLY A 44 7.65 7.44 9.14
C GLY A 44 8.98 7.54 8.43
N VAL A 45 9.50 8.76 8.40
CA VAL A 45 10.83 9.09 7.91
C VAL A 45 11.73 9.50 9.07
N ASN A 46 13.02 9.30 8.89
CA ASN A 46 14.06 9.78 9.82
C ASN A 46 14.26 11.31 9.67
N ASN A 47 15.18 11.88 10.46
CA ASN A 47 15.48 13.31 10.45
C ASN A 47 16.03 13.83 9.11
N GLU A 48 16.52 12.93 8.24
CA GLU A 48 17.04 13.27 6.91
C GLU A 48 15.95 13.15 5.81
N GLY A 49 14.72 12.77 6.19
CA GLY A 49 13.59 12.61 5.29
C GLY A 49 13.59 11.30 4.48
N TYR A 50 14.33 10.28 4.92
CA TYR A 50 14.27 8.94 4.36
C TYR A 50 13.34 8.05 5.18
N ILE A 51 12.65 7.11 4.52
CA ILE A 51 11.89 6.07 5.22
C ILE A 51 12.83 5.34 6.18
N ASP A 52 12.45 5.31 7.46
CA ASP A 52 13.20 4.60 8.49
C ASP A 52 12.81 3.12 8.47
N TYR A 53 13.54 2.34 7.68
CA TYR A 53 13.27 0.91 7.51
C TYR A 53 13.55 0.10 8.76
N ASP A 54 14.47 0.52 9.63
CA ASP A 54 14.79 -0.20 10.84
C ASP A 54 13.70 0.01 11.90
N GLU A 55 13.20 1.25 12.04
CA GLU A 55 12.04 1.51 12.89
C GLU A 55 10.77 0.84 12.33
N LEU A 56 10.57 0.84 11.01
CA LEU A 56 9.46 0.15 10.35
C LEU A 56 9.51 -1.34 10.67
N GLU A 57 10.68 -1.98 10.53
CA GLU A 57 10.85 -3.40 10.85
C GLU A 57 10.55 -3.70 12.32
N LYS A 58 11.09 -2.91 13.23
CA LYS A 58 10.82 -3.05 14.67
C LYS A 58 9.33 -2.99 14.96
N LYS A 59 8.65 -1.97 14.47
CA LYS A 59 7.19 -1.81 14.62
C LYS A 59 6.42 -2.97 13.99
N ALA A 60 6.85 -3.45 12.81
CA ALA A 60 6.21 -4.58 12.15
C ALA A 60 6.33 -5.88 12.96
N MET A 61 7.49 -6.13 13.55
CA MET A 61 7.70 -7.31 14.40
C MET A 61 6.89 -7.27 15.69
N GLU A 62 6.70 -6.08 16.26
CA GLU A 62 5.89 -5.89 17.48
C GLU A 62 4.38 -5.98 17.17
N ALA A 63 3.92 -5.26 16.16
CA ALA A 63 2.49 -5.14 15.82
C ALA A 63 1.95 -6.31 15.01
N LYS A 64 2.82 -7.06 14.32
CA LYS A 64 2.46 -8.18 13.43
C LYS A 64 1.30 -7.82 12.49
N PRO A 65 1.46 -6.79 11.66
CA PRO A 65 0.38 -6.34 10.79
C PRO A 65 0.01 -7.43 9.80
N LYS A 66 -1.23 -7.44 9.37
CA LYS A 66 -1.68 -8.32 8.31
C LYS A 66 -1.34 -7.77 6.92
N LEU A 67 -1.26 -6.44 6.81
CA LEU A 67 -0.92 -5.73 5.58
C LEU A 67 0.06 -4.59 5.89
N ILE A 68 1.12 -4.50 5.10
CA ILE A 68 1.99 -3.32 5.02
C ILE A 68 1.69 -2.60 3.71
N VAL A 69 1.36 -1.31 3.79
CA VAL A 69 1.13 -0.45 2.63
C VAL A 69 2.36 0.42 2.41
N ALA A 70 3.08 0.18 1.33
CA ALA A 70 4.17 1.03 0.85
C ALA A 70 3.64 2.01 -0.21
N GLY A 71 4.25 3.17 -0.27
CA GLY A 71 3.84 4.25 -1.18
C GLY A 71 3.43 5.50 -0.42
N ALA A 72 3.43 6.62 -1.13
CA ALA A 72 3.21 7.93 -0.54
C ALA A 72 2.61 8.90 -1.56
N SER A 73 2.02 9.99 -1.05
CA SER A 73 1.57 11.12 -1.87
C SER A 73 2.64 12.17 -2.04
N ALA A 74 3.48 12.38 -1.02
CA ALA A 74 4.46 13.46 -0.95
C ALA A 74 5.80 12.94 -0.38
N TYR A 75 6.41 12.01 -1.10
CA TYR A 75 7.73 11.47 -0.77
C TYR A 75 8.61 11.50 -2.03
N CYS A 76 9.69 12.28 -1.99
CA CYS A 76 10.53 12.58 -3.15
C CYS A 76 11.76 11.68 -3.30
N ARG A 77 11.92 10.68 -2.46
CA ARG A 77 13.05 9.75 -2.49
C ARG A 77 12.65 8.43 -3.11
N THR A 78 13.62 7.64 -3.53
CA THR A 78 13.40 6.28 -4.01
C THR A 78 12.88 5.40 -2.89
N ILE A 79 11.85 4.59 -3.15
CA ILE A 79 11.30 3.61 -2.22
C ILE A 79 11.97 2.26 -2.50
N ASP A 80 12.55 1.65 -1.46
CA ASP A 80 13.12 0.31 -1.53
C ASP A 80 12.04 -0.76 -1.28
N PHE A 81 11.39 -1.19 -2.36
CA PHE A 81 10.35 -2.23 -2.30
C PHE A 81 10.89 -3.60 -1.89
N LYS A 82 12.17 -3.88 -2.16
CA LYS A 82 12.82 -5.12 -1.73
C LYS A 82 12.90 -5.16 -0.20
N ARG A 83 13.33 -4.06 0.41
CA ARG A 83 13.39 -3.96 1.87
C ARG A 83 12.01 -4.08 2.51
N PHE A 84 10.98 -3.48 1.91
CA PHE A 84 9.58 -3.68 2.35
C PHE A 84 9.16 -5.16 2.27
N ARG A 85 9.53 -5.89 1.20
CA ARG A 85 9.21 -7.30 1.06
C ARG A 85 9.89 -8.13 2.14
N GLU A 86 11.18 -7.90 2.39
CA GLU A 86 11.93 -8.60 3.43
C GLU A 86 11.28 -8.43 4.82
N ILE A 87 10.87 -7.20 5.15
CA ILE A 87 10.18 -6.91 6.41
C ILE A 87 8.82 -7.62 6.47
N ALA A 88 8.02 -7.53 5.39
CA ALA A 88 6.72 -8.18 5.33
C ALA A 88 6.83 -9.70 5.50
N ASP A 89 7.82 -10.34 4.88
CA ASP A 89 8.07 -11.78 5.01
C ASP A 89 8.43 -12.16 6.46
N ARG A 90 9.27 -11.35 7.12
CA ARG A 90 9.69 -11.60 8.50
C ARG A 90 8.55 -11.53 9.52
N CYS A 91 7.59 -10.62 9.32
CA CYS A 91 6.44 -10.48 10.21
C CYS A 91 5.19 -11.26 9.74
N GLY A 92 5.25 -11.90 8.56
CA GLY A 92 4.14 -12.66 7.99
C GLY A 92 3.03 -11.80 7.39
N ALA A 93 3.34 -10.57 7.00
CA ALA A 93 2.40 -9.62 6.41
C ALA A 93 2.33 -9.75 4.88
N TYR A 94 1.19 -9.37 4.30
CA TYR A 94 1.11 -9.05 2.88
C TYR A 94 1.71 -7.67 2.60
N LEU A 95 2.27 -7.49 1.40
CA LEU A 95 2.78 -6.21 0.93
C LEU A 95 1.88 -5.66 -0.17
N MET A 96 1.23 -4.54 0.10
CA MET A 96 0.56 -3.71 -0.88
C MET A 96 1.44 -2.51 -1.23
N VAL A 97 1.57 -2.20 -2.50
CA VAL A 97 2.22 -0.97 -2.93
C VAL A 97 1.23 -0.07 -3.67
N ASP A 98 1.04 1.14 -3.17
CA ASP A 98 0.33 2.19 -3.90
C ASP A 98 1.34 3.08 -4.63
N MET A 99 1.45 2.86 -5.94
CA MET A 99 2.40 3.61 -6.78
C MET A 99 1.75 4.78 -7.53
N ALA A 100 0.55 5.21 -7.14
CA ALA A 100 -0.25 6.18 -7.90
C ALA A 100 0.52 7.46 -8.26
N HIS A 101 1.33 7.98 -7.34
CA HIS A 101 2.11 9.19 -7.56
C HIS A 101 3.38 8.97 -8.40
N ILE A 102 3.93 7.78 -8.43
CA ILE A 102 5.19 7.44 -9.11
C ILE A 102 5.00 6.48 -10.29
N ALA A 103 3.78 6.09 -10.63
CA ALA A 103 3.51 5.08 -11.65
C ALA A 103 4.11 5.44 -13.02
N GLY A 104 4.11 6.71 -13.40
CA GLY A 104 4.76 7.19 -14.62
C GLY A 104 6.28 7.03 -14.59
N LEU A 105 6.92 7.27 -13.44
CA LEU A 105 8.35 7.06 -13.25
C LEU A 105 8.71 5.57 -13.30
N VAL A 106 7.89 4.72 -12.69
CA VAL A 106 8.05 3.25 -12.74
C VAL A 106 7.91 2.76 -14.18
N ALA A 107 6.90 3.22 -14.92
CA ALA A 107 6.69 2.84 -16.32
C ALA A 107 7.84 3.30 -17.24
N ALA A 108 8.47 4.44 -16.92
CA ALA A 108 9.62 4.96 -17.65
C ALA A 108 10.96 4.35 -17.19
N GLY A 109 10.99 3.45 -16.21
CA GLY A 109 12.22 2.88 -15.67
C GLY A 109 13.07 3.84 -14.82
N LEU A 110 12.50 4.96 -14.38
CA LEU A 110 13.18 5.99 -13.58
C LEU A 110 13.01 5.78 -12.07
N HIS A 111 12.15 4.87 -11.67
CA HIS A 111 11.96 4.42 -10.29
C HIS A 111 11.85 2.88 -10.29
N PRO A 112 12.38 2.17 -9.28
CA PRO A 112 12.22 0.72 -9.17
C PRO A 112 10.76 0.28 -9.25
N SER A 113 10.52 -0.83 -9.92
CA SER A 113 9.18 -1.42 -10.02
C SER A 113 8.82 -2.17 -8.74
N PRO A 114 7.62 -1.98 -8.16
CA PRO A 114 7.14 -2.77 -7.04
C PRO A 114 6.68 -4.18 -7.44
N ILE A 115 6.43 -4.44 -8.71
CA ILE A 115 5.79 -5.68 -9.20
C ILE A 115 6.51 -6.96 -8.75
N PRO A 116 7.85 -7.05 -8.72
CA PRO A 116 8.54 -8.27 -8.29
C PRO A 116 8.41 -8.55 -6.77
N TYR A 117 8.00 -7.57 -5.99
CA TYR A 117 8.06 -7.63 -4.52
C TYR A 117 6.68 -7.61 -3.85
N ALA A 118 5.68 -6.99 -4.47
CA ALA A 118 4.36 -6.80 -3.88
C ALA A 118 3.42 -7.96 -4.16
N ASP A 119 2.56 -8.29 -3.19
CA ASP A 119 1.42 -9.19 -3.41
C ASP A 119 0.36 -8.51 -4.28
N VAL A 120 0.17 -7.20 -4.06
CA VAL A 120 -0.76 -6.37 -4.82
C VAL A 120 -0.22 -4.96 -4.98
N VAL A 121 -0.42 -4.40 -6.16
CA VAL A 121 -0.05 -3.02 -6.49
C VAL A 121 -1.30 -2.26 -6.91
N THR A 122 -1.48 -1.06 -6.37
CA THR A 122 -2.54 -0.16 -6.78
C THR A 122 -1.96 1.09 -7.45
N THR A 123 -2.69 1.64 -8.39
CA THR A 123 -2.37 2.92 -9.00
C THR A 123 -3.62 3.62 -9.50
N THR A 124 -3.53 4.92 -9.68
CA THR A 124 -4.47 5.70 -10.46
C THR A 124 -3.94 5.86 -11.89
N THR A 125 -4.84 6.01 -12.85
CA THR A 125 -4.48 6.20 -14.26
C THR A 125 -4.33 7.69 -14.65
N HIS A 126 -4.78 8.61 -13.79
CA HIS A 126 -4.90 10.04 -14.10
C HIS A 126 -3.85 10.96 -13.42
N LYS A 127 -2.87 10.39 -12.72
CA LYS A 127 -1.74 11.15 -12.14
C LYS A 127 -0.55 11.10 -13.10
N THR A 128 0.58 10.56 -12.68
CA THR A 128 1.79 10.51 -13.51
C THR A 128 1.67 9.62 -14.76
N LEU A 129 0.69 8.71 -14.82
CA LEU A 129 0.36 7.96 -16.05
C LEU A 129 -0.38 8.80 -17.09
N ARG A 130 -0.92 9.98 -16.72
CA ARG A 130 -1.55 10.95 -17.62
C ARG A 130 -2.73 10.41 -18.44
N GLY A 131 -3.43 9.40 -17.94
CA GLY A 131 -4.60 8.80 -18.56
C GLY A 131 -5.93 9.36 -18.06
N PRO A 132 -7.05 8.82 -18.52
CA PRO A 132 -8.37 9.16 -18.00
C PRO A 132 -8.49 8.77 -16.52
N ARG A 133 -9.45 9.41 -15.82
CA ARG A 133 -9.68 9.12 -14.40
C ARG A 133 -10.11 7.68 -14.18
N GLY A 134 -9.36 6.97 -13.37
CA GLY A 134 -9.61 5.59 -13.01
C GLY A 134 -8.59 5.06 -12.01
N GLY A 135 -8.83 3.84 -11.55
CA GLY A 135 -7.91 3.08 -10.70
C GLY A 135 -7.61 1.71 -11.32
N MET A 136 -6.45 1.18 -11.02
CA MET A 136 -5.99 -0.12 -11.49
C MET A 136 -5.40 -0.90 -10.31
N ILE A 137 -5.70 -2.20 -10.27
CA ILE A 137 -5.11 -3.16 -9.34
C ILE A 137 -4.32 -4.17 -10.15
N LEU A 138 -3.06 -4.37 -9.81
CA LEU A 138 -2.17 -5.40 -10.33
C LEU A 138 -1.86 -6.35 -9.19
N ALA A 139 -1.97 -7.64 -9.41
CA ALA A 139 -1.69 -8.63 -8.38
C ALA A 139 -0.91 -9.80 -8.97
N ASN A 140 -0.09 -10.45 -8.16
CA ASN A 140 0.49 -11.72 -8.55
C ASN A 140 -0.62 -12.80 -8.60
N GLU A 141 -0.32 -13.92 -9.27
CA GLU A 141 -1.30 -14.98 -9.52
C GLU A 141 -1.81 -15.61 -8.22
N GLU A 142 -0.93 -15.80 -7.25
CA GLU A 142 -1.26 -16.40 -5.96
C GLU A 142 -2.21 -15.50 -5.15
N ALA A 143 -1.89 -14.21 -5.02
CA ALA A 143 -2.74 -13.25 -4.32
C ALA A 143 -4.10 -13.10 -5.04
N ASN A 144 -4.11 -13.08 -6.38
CA ASN A 144 -5.37 -12.97 -7.11
C ASN A 144 -6.25 -14.23 -6.95
N LYS A 145 -5.68 -15.43 -6.96
CA LYS A 145 -6.41 -16.68 -6.66
C LYS A 145 -6.98 -16.67 -5.25
N LYS A 146 -6.21 -16.21 -4.26
CA LYS A 146 -6.59 -16.20 -2.85
C LYS A 146 -7.67 -15.17 -2.53
N PHE A 147 -7.53 -13.94 -3.02
CA PHE A 147 -8.35 -12.79 -2.64
C PHE A 147 -9.44 -12.42 -3.65
N ASN A 148 -9.34 -12.90 -4.89
CA ASN A 148 -10.30 -12.65 -5.96
C ASN A 148 -10.68 -11.15 -6.08
N PHE A 149 -9.71 -10.30 -6.39
CA PHE A 149 -9.88 -8.85 -6.46
C PHE A 149 -10.99 -8.41 -7.43
N ASN A 150 -11.18 -9.14 -8.55
CA ASN A 150 -12.27 -8.84 -9.48
C ASN A 150 -13.64 -8.98 -8.81
N LYS A 151 -13.84 -10.00 -7.97
CA LYS A 151 -15.08 -10.19 -7.22
C LYS A 151 -15.30 -9.07 -6.22
N ALA A 152 -14.24 -8.66 -5.49
CA ALA A 152 -14.29 -7.57 -4.53
C ALA A 152 -14.67 -6.24 -5.20
N ILE A 153 -14.09 -5.94 -6.37
CA ILE A 153 -14.44 -4.74 -7.13
C ILE A 153 -15.88 -4.79 -7.61
N PHE A 154 -16.31 -5.94 -8.16
CA PHE A 154 -17.59 -6.04 -8.84
C PHE A 154 -18.78 -6.10 -7.88
N ARG A 155 -18.64 -6.80 -6.76
CA ARG A 155 -19.75 -7.02 -5.81
C ARG A 155 -19.79 -6.01 -4.67
N GLU A 156 -18.65 -5.57 -4.19
CA GLU A 156 -18.58 -4.81 -2.94
C GLU A 156 -18.27 -3.33 -3.14
N ALA A 157 -17.53 -2.98 -4.19
CA ALA A 157 -17.22 -1.58 -4.49
C ALA A 157 -18.19 -0.93 -5.49
N ARG A 158 -18.96 -1.72 -6.27
CA ARG A 158 -19.97 -1.25 -7.22
C ARG A 158 -21.42 -1.42 -6.76
N ALA A 159 -21.66 -2.24 -5.76
CA ALA A 159 -23.01 -2.52 -5.24
C ALA A 159 -23.51 -1.50 -4.22
N ALA A 160 -22.78 -0.42 -4.00
CA ALA A 160 -23.32 0.73 -3.27
C ALA A 160 -24.16 1.58 -4.23
N PRO A 161 -25.41 1.90 -3.87
CA PRO A 161 -26.29 2.75 -4.67
C PRO A 161 -25.72 4.15 -4.84
#